data_bf369282a6caac3171b9347c7393e718
#
_entry.id   bf369282a6caac3171b9347c7393e718
#
_cell.length_a   1.000
_cell.length_b   1.000
_cell.length_c   1.000
_cell.angle_alpha   90.00
_cell.angle_beta   90.00
_cell.angle_gamma   90.00
#
_symmetry.space_group_name_H-M   'P 1'
#
loop_
_entity.id
_entity.type
_entity.pdbx_description
1 polymer ?
#
loop_
_entity_poly.entity_id
_entity_poly.type
_entity_poly.pdbx_seq_one_letter_code
_entity_poly.pdbx_strand_id
1 'polypeptide(L)'
;MITQDQLKDVLERADALHRYLDIDKKKIEYEEEDLRTQAPDFWEDRIRAEEQMKKVKSIKKWIDGYQEVRTFADELQLAFDFYKDEMVTEEEVEEDYQKAIKAIEDLELKNMLRQKEDPMEAVLKINSGAGGTEAQDWASMLMRMYMRWGEAHGYKVTISNILDGDDAGIKSVTMQIEGGEFAYGYLKSG
;
A
#
# COMPACT_ATOMS: atom_id res chain seq x y z
N MET A 1 -17.09 16.50 13.95
CA MET A 1 -16.06 17.58 14.01
C MET A 1 -14.78 17.04 14.61
N ILE A 2 -13.67 17.17 13.91
CA ILE A 2 -12.35 16.78 14.44
C ILE A 2 -11.92 17.74 15.58
N THR A 3 -11.17 17.19 16.52
CA THR A 3 -10.62 17.96 17.64
C THR A 3 -9.22 18.51 17.28
N GLN A 4 -8.79 19.52 18.02
CA GLN A 4 -7.42 20.05 17.87
C GLN A 4 -6.35 18.99 18.17
N ASP A 5 -6.65 18.03 19.06
CA ASP A 5 -5.74 16.92 19.39
C ASP A 5 -5.63 15.95 18.20
N GLN A 6 -6.72 15.70 17.48
CA GLN A 6 -6.68 14.87 16.25
C GLN A 6 -5.87 15.54 15.13
N LEU A 7 -6.03 16.85 14.93
CA LEU A 7 -5.21 17.59 13.98
C LEU A 7 -3.71 17.51 14.35
N LYS A 8 -3.42 17.70 15.63
CA LYS A 8 -2.05 17.61 16.14
C LYS A 8 -1.45 16.23 15.92
N ASP A 9 -2.22 15.16 16.17
CA ASP A 9 -1.79 13.78 15.93
C ASP A 9 -1.43 13.55 14.46
N VAL A 10 -2.25 14.02 13.52
CA VAL A 10 -1.98 13.94 12.08
C VAL A 10 -0.66 14.60 11.71
N LEU A 11 -0.42 15.82 12.18
CA LEU A 11 0.81 16.58 11.91
C LEU A 11 2.04 15.90 12.51
N GLU A 12 1.96 15.41 13.76
CA GLU A 12 3.03 14.69 14.42
C GLU A 12 3.37 13.37 13.72
N ARG A 13 2.38 12.63 13.24
CA ARG A 13 2.57 11.40 12.46
C ARG A 13 3.23 11.69 11.11
N ALA A 14 2.80 12.75 10.41
CA ALA A 14 3.43 13.17 9.16
C ALA A 14 4.91 13.55 9.37
N ASP A 15 5.23 14.29 10.44
CA ASP A 15 6.61 14.63 10.79
C ASP A 15 7.44 13.40 11.21
N ALA A 16 6.81 12.43 11.88
CA ALA A 16 7.45 11.16 12.23
C ALA A 16 7.80 10.35 10.97
N LEU A 17 6.90 10.27 10.00
CA LEU A 17 7.15 9.61 8.71
C LEU A 17 8.31 10.25 7.94
N HIS A 18 8.44 11.58 7.95
CA HIS A 18 9.58 12.28 7.35
C HIS A 18 10.91 11.75 7.90
N ARG A 19 10.98 11.62 9.23
CA ARG A 19 12.19 11.15 9.93
C ARG A 19 12.43 9.65 9.70
N TYR A 20 11.40 8.81 9.84
CA TYR A 20 11.53 7.35 9.69
C TYR A 20 11.87 6.91 8.27
N LEU A 21 11.42 7.66 7.28
CA LEU A 21 11.72 7.39 5.87
C LEU A 21 13.01 8.06 5.40
N ASP A 22 13.66 8.89 6.20
CA ASP A 22 14.84 9.68 5.82
C ASP A 22 14.61 10.45 4.51
N ILE A 23 13.50 11.18 4.42
CA ILE A 23 13.05 11.81 3.16
C ILE A 23 14.09 12.75 2.57
N ASP A 24 14.80 13.52 3.38
CA ASP A 24 15.84 14.45 2.91
C ASP A 24 17.00 13.67 2.25
N LYS A 25 17.42 12.58 2.88
CA LYS A 25 18.45 11.70 2.30
C LYS A 25 17.99 11.05 1.00
N LYS A 26 16.72 10.62 0.95
CA LYS A 26 16.14 10.03 -0.27
C LYS A 26 16.06 11.05 -1.41
N LYS A 27 15.79 12.31 -1.14
CA LYS A 27 15.81 13.37 -2.15
C LYS A 27 17.20 13.54 -2.77
N ILE A 28 18.24 13.58 -1.93
CA ILE A 28 19.62 13.66 -2.40
C ILE A 28 19.99 12.42 -3.22
N GLU A 29 19.67 11.22 -2.71
CA GLU A 29 19.91 9.96 -3.41
C GLU A 29 19.17 9.92 -4.76
N TYR A 30 17.92 10.39 -4.79
CA TYR A 30 17.14 10.47 -6.03
C TYR A 30 17.82 11.38 -7.07
N GLU A 31 18.25 12.57 -6.68
CA GLU A 31 18.95 13.50 -7.58
C GLU A 31 20.24 12.89 -8.12
N GLU A 32 21.03 12.24 -7.28
CA GLU A 32 22.29 11.58 -7.71
C GLU A 32 22.03 10.42 -8.68
N GLU A 33 21.03 9.58 -8.39
CA GLU A 33 20.72 8.41 -9.22
C GLU A 33 19.99 8.82 -10.51
N ASP A 34 19.19 9.88 -10.51
CA ASP A 34 18.54 10.44 -11.69
C ASP A 34 19.55 11.07 -12.64
N LEU A 35 20.54 11.80 -12.12
CA LEU A 35 21.63 12.35 -12.92
C LEU A 35 22.39 11.26 -13.70
N ARG A 36 22.54 10.05 -13.15
CA ARG A 36 23.19 8.93 -13.86
C ARG A 36 22.37 8.48 -15.07
N THR A 37 21.05 8.64 -15.06
CA THR A 37 20.19 8.29 -16.19
C THR A 37 20.31 9.25 -17.37
N GLN A 38 20.90 10.43 -17.14
CA GLN A 38 21.09 11.48 -18.16
C GLN A 38 22.42 11.37 -18.90
N ALA A 39 23.28 10.38 -18.55
CA ALA A 39 24.55 10.15 -19.23
C ALA A 39 24.32 9.76 -20.71
N PRO A 40 25.14 10.25 -21.67
CA PRO A 40 24.96 10.00 -23.11
C PRO A 40 25.00 8.51 -23.48
N ASP A 41 25.74 7.72 -22.71
CA ASP A 41 25.96 6.28 -22.87
C ASP A 41 25.00 5.42 -22.03
N PHE A 42 24.04 6.05 -21.33
CA PHE A 42 23.14 5.37 -20.40
C PHE A 42 22.38 4.19 -21.03
N TRP A 43 21.97 4.32 -22.27
CA TRP A 43 21.18 3.32 -22.99
C TRP A 43 22.00 2.27 -23.74
N GLU A 44 23.33 2.34 -23.73
CA GLU A 44 24.19 1.36 -24.40
C GLU A 44 24.09 -0.02 -23.76
N ASP A 45 23.94 -0.08 -22.42
CA ASP A 45 23.66 -1.33 -21.69
C ASP A 45 22.21 -1.31 -21.17
N ARG A 46 21.33 -1.95 -21.92
CA ARG A 46 19.89 -1.99 -21.61
C ARG A 46 19.59 -2.59 -20.24
N ILE A 47 20.31 -3.62 -19.82
CA ILE A 47 20.07 -4.31 -18.54
C ILE A 47 20.40 -3.37 -17.38
N ARG A 48 21.56 -2.72 -17.44
CA ARG A 48 21.96 -1.71 -16.45
C ARG A 48 21.01 -0.51 -16.41
N ALA A 49 20.58 -0.05 -17.58
CA ALA A 49 19.63 1.05 -17.67
C ALA A 49 18.28 0.71 -17.01
N GLU A 50 17.76 -0.49 -17.26
CA GLU A 50 16.52 -0.97 -16.64
C GLU A 50 16.65 -1.09 -15.10
N GLU A 51 17.77 -1.62 -14.60
CA GLU A 51 18.05 -1.70 -13.15
C GLU A 51 18.14 -0.31 -12.51
N GLN A 52 18.87 0.61 -13.16
CA GLN A 52 18.99 1.98 -12.67
C GLN A 52 17.63 2.70 -12.64
N MET A 53 16.82 2.58 -13.69
CA MET A 53 15.48 3.14 -13.74
C MET A 53 14.55 2.57 -12.65
N LYS A 54 14.64 1.28 -12.36
CA LYS A 54 13.91 0.66 -11.25
C LYS A 54 14.34 1.25 -9.91
N LYS A 55 15.63 1.47 -9.70
CA LYS A 55 16.17 2.10 -8.49
C LYS A 55 15.63 3.51 -8.31
N VAL A 56 15.76 4.35 -9.35
CA VAL A 56 15.26 5.74 -9.35
C VAL A 56 13.76 5.78 -9.05
N LYS A 57 12.98 4.94 -9.72
CA LYS A 57 11.53 4.84 -9.53
C LYS A 57 11.17 4.42 -8.09
N SER A 58 11.94 3.48 -7.52
CA SER A 58 11.71 3.01 -6.14
C SER A 58 11.94 4.12 -5.12
N ILE A 59 13.03 4.90 -5.27
CA ILE A 59 13.32 6.04 -4.38
C ILE A 59 12.24 7.12 -4.53
N LYS A 60 11.93 7.50 -5.76
CA LYS A 60 10.92 8.52 -6.07
C LYS A 60 9.57 8.20 -5.44
N LYS A 61 9.16 6.94 -5.47
CA LYS A 61 7.90 6.50 -4.91
C LYS A 61 7.73 6.81 -3.41
N TRP A 62 8.80 6.67 -2.63
CA TRP A 62 8.79 7.04 -1.21
C TRP A 62 8.68 8.54 -1.02
N ILE A 63 9.37 9.32 -1.86
CA ILE A 63 9.31 10.78 -1.84
C ILE A 63 7.90 11.25 -2.20
N ASP A 64 7.33 10.72 -3.29
CA ASP A 64 6.00 11.07 -3.77
C ASP A 64 4.92 10.68 -2.74
N GLY A 65 5.02 9.49 -2.14
CA GLY A 65 4.09 9.05 -1.09
C GLY A 65 4.14 9.92 0.16
N TYR A 66 5.34 10.35 0.58
CA TYR A 66 5.45 11.31 1.68
C TYR A 66 4.91 12.69 1.28
N GLN A 67 5.17 13.15 0.05
CA GLN A 67 4.66 14.44 -0.42
C GLN A 67 3.13 14.47 -0.40
N GLU A 68 2.48 13.38 -0.77
CA GLU A 68 1.03 13.24 -0.68
C GLU A 68 0.53 13.35 0.76
N VAL A 69 1.17 12.63 1.70
CA VAL A 69 0.86 12.75 3.15
C VAL A 69 1.01 14.18 3.63
N ARG A 70 2.09 14.85 3.25
CA ARG A 70 2.34 16.23 3.67
C ARG A 70 1.30 17.19 3.10
N THR A 71 0.95 17.04 1.83
CA THR A 71 -0.09 17.86 1.18
C THR A 71 -1.42 17.73 1.90
N PHE A 72 -1.88 16.51 2.18
CA PHE A 72 -3.16 16.32 2.89
C PHE A 72 -3.12 16.81 4.34
N ALA A 73 -1.98 16.70 5.03
CA ALA A 73 -1.83 17.23 6.38
C ALA A 73 -1.88 18.78 6.39
N ASP A 74 -1.25 19.43 5.42
CA ASP A 74 -1.26 20.88 5.28
C ASP A 74 -2.64 21.41 4.85
N GLU A 75 -3.33 20.71 3.93
CA GLU A 75 -4.71 21.00 3.53
C GLU A 75 -5.68 20.88 4.71
N LEU A 76 -5.55 19.81 5.52
CA LEU A 76 -6.35 19.64 6.73
C LEU A 76 -6.12 20.76 7.74
N GLN A 77 -4.87 21.17 7.96
CA GLN A 77 -4.58 22.29 8.86
C GLN A 77 -5.22 23.59 8.37
N LEU A 78 -5.10 23.85 7.05
CA LEU A 78 -5.69 25.03 6.44
C LEU A 78 -7.22 25.02 6.54
N ALA A 79 -7.86 23.87 6.25
CA ALA A 79 -9.30 23.70 6.37
C ALA A 79 -9.77 23.90 7.83
N PHE A 80 -9.01 23.37 8.81
CA PHE A 80 -9.31 23.55 10.23
C PHE A 80 -9.22 25.02 10.68
N ASP A 81 -8.26 25.78 10.14
CA ASP A 81 -8.12 27.21 10.43
C ASP A 81 -9.26 28.01 9.76
N PHE A 82 -9.62 27.71 8.51
CA PHE A 82 -10.75 28.32 7.81
C PHE A 82 -12.11 27.98 8.44
N TYR A 83 -12.24 26.81 9.07
CA TYR A 83 -13.44 26.47 9.80
C TYR A 83 -13.68 27.39 11.02
N LYS A 84 -12.59 27.80 11.70
CA LYS A 84 -12.68 28.78 12.81
C LYS A 84 -13.18 30.15 12.34
N ASP A 85 -12.89 30.47 11.07
CA ASP A 85 -13.32 31.73 10.43
C ASP A 85 -14.66 31.58 9.68
N GLU A 86 -15.37 30.44 9.85
CA GLU A 86 -16.66 30.09 9.23
C GLU A 86 -16.62 30.10 7.68
N MET A 87 -15.43 29.85 7.09
CA MET A 87 -15.23 29.85 5.63
C MET A 87 -15.44 28.48 4.97
N VAL A 88 -15.35 27.40 5.75
CA VAL A 88 -15.56 26.01 5.30
C VAL A 88 -16.50 25.28 6.25
N THR A 89 -17.12 24.20 5.78
CA THR A 89 -18.04 23.39 6.56
C THR A 89 -17.32 22.35 7.42
N GLU A 90 -18.01 21.82 8.43
CA GLU A 90 -17.50 20.72 9.25
C GLU A 90 -17.27 19.45 8.41
N GLU A 91 -18.14 19.20 7.42
CA GLU A 91 -18.03 18.06 6.50
C GLU A 91 -16.76 18.11 5.65
N GLU A 92 -16.39 19.29 5.15
CA GLU A 92 -15.15 19.48 4.38
C GLU A 92 -13.90 19.19 5.22
N VAL A 93 -13.87 19.66 6.47
CA VAL A 93 -12.77 19.36 7.40
C VAL A 93 -12.68 17.87 7.72
N GLU A 94 -13.83 17.19 7.91
CA GLU A 94 -13.89 15.75 8.17
C GLU A 94 -13.39 14.94 6.95
N GLU A 95 -13.76 15.34 5.73
CA GLU A 95 -13.28 14.71 4.50
C GLU A 95 -11.74 14.82 4.37
N ASP A 96 -11.18 15.99 4.63
CA ASP A 96 -9.75 16.20 4.57
C ASP A 96 -9.00 15.45 5.67
N TYR A 97 -9.60 15.33 6.86
CA TYR A 97 -9.08 14.47 7.92
C TYR A 97 -9.02 13.00 7.49
N GLN A 98 -10.09 12.47 6.88
CA GLN A 98 -10.13 11.08 6.41
C GLN A 98 -9.10 10.83 5.31
N LYS A 99 -8.90 11.78 4.38
CA LYS A 99 -7.85 11.69 3.35
C LYS A 99 -6.45 11.65 3.98
N ALA A 100 -6.18 12.55 4.93
CA ALA A 100 -4.88 12.61 5.60
C ALA A 100 -4.58 11.34 6.41
N ILE A 101 -5.54 10.85 7.21
CA ILE A 101 -5.38 9.61 7.99
C ILE A 101 -5.13 8.44 7.06
N LYS A 102 -5.91 8.28 6.00
CA LYS A 102 -5.73 7.18 5.06
C LYS A 102 -4.35 7.19 4.40
N ALA A 103 -3.89 8.35 3.94
CA ALA A 103 -2.56 8.48 3.33
C ALA A 103 -1.43 8.15 4.31
N ILE A 104 -1.57 8.59 5.58
CA ILE A 104 -0.60 8.29 6.64
C ILE A 104 -0.57 6.79 6.92
N GLU A 105 -1.72 6.16 7.16
CA GLU A 105 -1.83 4.74 7.46
C GLU A 105 -1.28 3.86 6.34
N ASP A 106 -1.59 4.20 5.08
CA ASP A 106 -1.08 3.50 3.90
C ASP A 106 0.46 3.59 3.81
N LEU A 107 1.04 4.74 4.11
CA LEU A 107 2.49 4.92 4.07
C LEU A 107 3.19 4.28 5.27
N GLU A 108 2.60 4.35 6.47
CA GLU A 108 3.07 3.65 7.66
C GLU A 108 3.08 2.14 7.43
N LEU A 109 2.01 1.60 6.87
CA LEU A 109 1.91 0.17 6.55
C LEU A 109 2.98 -0.26 5.54
N LYS A 110 3.17 0.49 4.44
CA LYS A 110 4.26 0.25 3.49
C LYS A 110 5.64 0.30 4.15
N ASN A 111 5.83 1.21 5.11
CA ASN A 111 7.08 1.33 5.85
C ASN A 111 7.33 0.14 6.79
N MET A 112 6.28 -0.53 7.28
CA MET A 112 6.38 -1.77 8.06
C MET A 112 6.76 -2.97 7.18
N LEU A 113 6.35 -2.99 5.91
CA LEU A 113 6.63 -4.04 4.93
C LEU A 113 8.02 -3.82 4.30
N ARG A 114 9.08 -4.15 5.05
CA ARG A 114 10.48 -3.92 4.65
C ARG A 114 11.26 -5.19 4.29
N GLN A 115 10.66 -6.36 4.41
CA GLN A 115 11.35 -7.60 4.08
C GLN A 115 11.49 -7.74 2.56
N LYS A 116 12.53 -8.46 2.15
CA LYS A 116 12.85 -8.62 0.73
C LYS A 116 11.72 -9.28 -0.07
N GLU A 117 10.94 -10.11 0.60
CA GLU A 117 9.83 -10.87 0.03
C GLU A 117 8.52 -10.08 0.00
N ASP A 118 8.36 -9.06 0.85
CA ASP A 118 7.11 -8.31 0.99
C ASP A 118 6.60 -7.68 -0.33
N PRO A 119 7.48 -7.15 -1.23
CA PRO A 119 7.05 -6.62 -2.53
C PRO A 119 6.65 -7.69 -3.56
N MET A 120 6.85 -8.97 -3.25
CA MET A 120 6.60 -10.06 -4.21
C MET A 120 5.10 -10.30 -4.42
N GLU A 121 4.82 -10.94 -5.55
CA GLU A 121 3.53 -11.58 -5.82
C GLU A 121 3.32 -12.74 -4.84
N ALA A 122 2.06 -13.10 -4.62
CA ALA A 122 1.72 -14.13 -3.67
C ALA A 122 1.01 -15.32 -4.31
N VAL A 123 1.30 -16.50 -3.77
CA VAL A 123 0.51 -17.71 -3.99
C VAL A 123 -0.16 -18.08 -2.67
N LEU A 124 -1.49 -17.99 -2.63
CA LEU A 124 -2.30 -18.35 -1.49
C LEU A 124 -2.93 -19.73 -1.69
N LYS A 125 -2.70 -20.62 -0.74
CA LYS A 125 -3.33 -21.94 -0.73
C LYS A 125 -4.24 -22.07 0.49
N ILE A 126 -5.51 -22.39 0.23
CA ILE A 126 -6.51 -22.70 1.25
C ILE A 126 -6.79 -24.18 1.20
N ASN A 127 -6.85 -24.84 2.35
CA ASN A 127 -7.11 -26.27 2.48
C ASN A 127 -8.06 -26.49 3.66
N SER A 128 -9.19 -27.18 3.43
CA SER A 128 -10.15 -27.51 4.48
C SER A 128 -9.63 -28.55 5.49
N GLY A 129 -8.46 -29.15 5.22
CA GLY A 129 -7.88 -30.17 6.09
C GLY A 129 -8.71 -31.46 6.13
N ALA A 130 -8.73 -32.08 7.31
CA ALA A 130 -9.53 -33.28 7.57
C ALA A 130 -10.98 -32.95 8.01
N GLY A 131 -11.41 -31.69 7.89
CA GLY A 131 -12.76 -31.24 8.21
C GLY A 131 -13.79 -31.74 7.21
N GLY A 132 -15.02 -31.90 7.68
CA GLY A 132 -16.16 -32.27 6.86
C GLY A 132 -16.73 -31.09 6.05
N THR A 133 -18.01 -31.20 5.66
CA THR A 133 -18.72 -30.23 4.81
C THR A 133 -18.62 -28.78 5.30
N GLU A 134 -18.73 -28.55 6.61
CA GLU A 134 -18.59 -27.18 7.19
C GLU A 134 -17.20 -26.59 6.96
N ALA A 135 -16.13 -27.37 7.06
CA ALA A 135 -14.77 -26.89 6.78
C ALA A 135 -14.57 -26.60 5.27
N GLN A 136 -15.20 -27.39 4.41
CA GLN A 136 -15.17 -27.18 2.96
C GLN A 136 -15.97 -25.93 2.57
N ASP A 137 -17.11 -25.67 3.20
CA ASP A 137 -17.88 -24.43 3.03
C ASP A 137 -17.09 -23.21 3.54
N TRP A 138 -16.44 -23.32 4.69
CA TRP A 138 -15.58 -22.27 5.22
C TRP A 138 -14.41 -21.95 4.27
N ALA A 139 -13.76 -22.95 3.72
CA ALA A 139 -12.70 -22.78 2.72
C ALA A 139 -13.21 -22.03 1.47
N SER A 140 -14.44 -22.36 1.01
CA SER A 140 -15.11 -21.64 -0.08
C SER A 140 -15.40 -20.17 0.25
N MET A 141 -15.80 -19.88 1.50
CA MET A 141 -16.02 -18.51 1.97
C MET A 141 -14.71 -17.72 1.99
N LEU A 142 -13.63 -18.30 2.53
CA LEU A 142 -12.30 -17.68 2.54
C LEU A 142 -11.79 -17.40 1.11
N MET A 143 -11.94 -18.33 0.19
CA MET A 143 -11.60 -18.10 -1.22
C MET A 143 -12.29 -16.87 -1.77
N ARG A 144 -13.59 -16.74 -1.58
CA ARG A 144 -14.37 -15.57 -2.06
C ARG A 144 -13.95 -14.28 -1.36
N MET A 145 -13.61 -14.34 -0.07
CA MET A 145 -13.12 -13.20 0.69
C MET A 145 -11.80 -12.68 0.09
N TYR A 146 -10.83 -13.56 -0.14
CA TYR A 146 -9.54 -13.16 -0.70
C TYR A 146 -9.63 -12.72 -2.17
N MET A 147 -10.54 -13.30 -2.97
CA MET A 147 -10.80 -12.81 -4.32
C MET A 147 -11.31 -11.36 -4.30
N ARG A 148 -12.31 -11.07 -3.47
CA ARG A 148 -12.86 -9.70 -3.33
C ARG A 148 -11.83 -8.73 -2.76
N TRP A 149 -11.04 -9.18 -1.79
CA TRP A 149 -9.95 -8.39 -1.25
C TRP A 149 -8.92 -8.03 -2.33
N GLY A 150 -8.52 -9.00 -3.13
CA GLY A 150 -7.58 -8.76 -4.22
C GLY A 150 -8.13 -7.78 -5.27
N GLU A 151 -9.36 -7.96 -5.70
CA GLU A 151 -10.03 -7.04 -6.64
C GLU A 151 -10.13 -5.62 -6.08
N ALA A 152 -10.53 -5.48 -4.81
CA ALA A 152 -10.66 -4.17 -4.15
C ALA A 152 -9.33 -3.42 -4.02
N HIS A 153 -8.20 -4.16 -3.96
CA HIS A 153 -6.85 -3.60 -3.87
C HIS A 153 -6.12 -3.54 -5.23
N GLY A 154 -6.83 -3.80 -6.32
CA GLY A 154 -6.27 -3.70 -7.68
C GLY A 154 -5.35 -4.85 -8.08
N TYR A 155 -5.37 -5.97 -7.35
CA TYR A 155 -4.65 -7.17 -7.71
C TYR A 155 -5.43 -8.01 -8.74
N LYS A 156 -4.69 -8.68 -9.61
CA LYS A 156 -5.24 -9.75 -10.44
C LYS A 156 -5.18 -11.05 -9.66
N VAL A 157 -6.35 -11.62 -9.32
CA VAL A 157 -6.45 -12.91 -8.64
C VAL A 157 -6.83 -13.99 -9.65
N THR A 158 -5.98 -15.00 -9.76
CA THR A 158 -6.19 -16.14 -10.69
C THR A 158 -6.23 -17.44 -9.90
N ILE A 159 -7.27 -18.24 -10.08
CA ILE A 159 -7.34 -19.59 -9.52
C ILE A 159 -6.50 -20.53 -10.40
N SER A 160 -5.42 -21.06 -9.82
CA SER A 160 -4.52 -21.99 -10.52
C SER A 160 -4.97 -23.44 -10.40
N ASN A 161 -5.54 -23.80 -9.25
CA ASN A 161 -6.05 -25.15 -9.00
C ASN A 161 -7.17 -25.08 -7.96
N ILE A 162 -8.20 -25.90 -8.16
CA ILE A 162 -9.33 -26.05 -7.24
C ILE A 162 -9.73 -27.52 -7.16
N LEU A 163 -9.99 -27.98 -5.95
CA LEU A 163 -10.54 -29.31 -5.68
C LEU A 163 -11.83 -29.11 -4.90
N ASP A 164 -12.94 -29.48 -5.55
CA ASP A 164 -14.27 -29.37 -4.97
C ASP A 164 -14.47 -30.32 -3.77
N GLY A 165 -15.39 -29.95 -2.90
CA GLY A 165 -15.86 -30.77 -1.80
C GLY A 165 -16.68 -31.97 -2.31
N ASP A 166 -16.96 -32.91 -1.42
CA ASP A 166 -17.72 -34.11 -1.78
C ASP A 166 -19.21 -33.79 -2.03
N ASP A 167 -19.80 -32.94 -1.19
CA ASP A 167 -21.21 -32.54 -1.25
C ASP A 167 -21.36 -31.02 -1.49
N ALA A 168 -20.50 -30.20 -0.89
CA ALA A 168 -20.51 -28.75 -1.02
C ALA A 168 -19.13 -28.16 -0.66
N GLY A 169 -18.91 -26.89 -1.01
CA GLY A 169 -17.67 -26.18 -0.69
C GLY A 169 -16.45 -26.66 -1.48
N ILE A 170 -15.26 -26.43 -0.97
CA ILE A 170 -13.99 -26.82 -1.60
C ILE A 170 -13.06 -27.50 -0.61
N LYS A 171 -12.36 -28.54 -1.07
CA LYS A 171 -11.29 -29.22 -0.29
C LYS A 171 -10.01 -28.42 -0.30
N SER A 172 -9.64 -27.87 -1.44
CA SER A 172 -8.48 -26.99 -1.56
C SER A 172 -8.59 -26.06 -2.75
N VAL A 173 -7.94 -24.90 -2.65
CA VAL A 173 -7.77 -23.97 -3.75
C VAL A 173 -6.38 -23.36 -3.68
N THR A 174 -5.79 -23.12 -4.84
CA THR A 174 -4.55 -22.35 -4.99
C THR A 174 -4.85 -21.14 -5.86
N MET A 175 -4.55 -19.95 -5.34
CA MET A 175 -4.76 -18.67 -6.00
C MET A 175 -3.43 -17.97 -6.19
N GLN A 176 -3.22 -17.37 -7.36
CA GLN A 176 -2.11 -16.46 -7.65
C GLN A 176 -2.64 -15.03 -7.55
N ILE A 177 -1.91 -14.17 -6.83
CA ILE A 177 -2.25 -12.76 -6.59
C ILE A 177 -1.12 -11.92 -7.13
N GLU A 178 -1.38 -11.23 -8.24
CA GLU A 178 -0.41 -10.59 -9.11
C GLU A 178 -0.81 -9.15 -9.45
N GLY A 179 0.13 -8.39 -10.02
CA GLY A 179 -0.12 -7.10 -10.66
C GLY A 179 -0.22 -5.91 -9.73
N GLY A 180 0.00 -6.11 -8.43
CA GLY A 180 0.08 -5.05 -7.44
C GLY A 180 1.39 -5.06 -6.69
N GLU A 181 1.51 -4.18 -5.70
CA GLU A 181 2.68 -4.12 -4.83
C GLU A 181 2.37 -4.71 -3.47
N PHE A 182 3.37 -5.36 -2.89
CA PHE A 182 3.30 -5.92 -1.55
C PHE A 182 2.20 -6.98 -1.34
N ALA A 183 1.77 -7.69 -2.38
CA ALA A 183 0.76 -8.73 -2.26
C ALA A 183 1.14 -9.78 -1.19
N TYR A 184 2.40 -10.24 -1.21
CA TYR A 184 2.91 -11.18 -0.22
C TYR A 184 2.97 -10.57 1.18
N GLY A 185 3.47 -9.34 1.31
CA GLY A 185 3.59 -8.65 2.59
C GLY A 185 2.23 -8.45 3.28
N TYR A 186 1.23 -7.98 2.54
CA TYR A 186 -0.13 -7.82 3.07
C TYR A 186 -0.76 -9.14 3.52
N LEU A 187 -0.64 -10.19 2.72
CA LEU A 187 -1.21 -11.51 3.04
C LEU A 187 -0.50 -12.23 4.19
N LYS A 188 0.80 -11.94 4.39
CA LYS A 188 1.59 -12.50 5.49
C LYS A 188 1.28 -11.83 6.82
N SER A 189 0.93 -10.55 6.80
CA SER A 189 0.68 -9.73 7.99
C SER A 189 -0.77 -9.74 8.47
N GLY A 190 -1.71 -10.27 7.65
CA GLY A 190 -3.16 -10.33 7.90
C GLY A 190 -3.65 -11.52 8.70
#